data_006cc91a8fd5c8d70c7b2d41fc188452
#
_entry.id   006cc91a8fd5c8d70c7b2d41fc188452
#
_cell.length_a   1.000
_cell.length_b   1.000
_cell.length_c   1.000
_cell.angle_alpha   90.00
_cell.angle_beta   90.00
_cell.angle_gamma   90.00
#
_symmetry.space_group_name_H-M   'P 1'
#
loop_
_entity.id
_entity.type
_entity.pdbx_description
1 polymer ?
#
loop_
_entity_poly.entity_id
_entity_poly.type
_entity_poly.pdbx_seq_one_letter_code
_entity_poly.pdbx_strand_id
1 'polypeptide(L)'
;AKKEAEKAEKLRAAGVQPQKKKAVGSKFFNDLAGLMGDEFMKRGATLHGCDVRTRDAFANMDIAGYNYGIYRYKHDLKKYPNRLILGSETFCNDAYRFREQAKKNPRLVGDFVWAGMDYLGEVGVGSWEYKAYATQFSGLGWTTAGSGRIDLNGRPLGEALYTRVALEQEIGPYIAVRPVMFSGEKHSPSAWKMTDAMPSWSWAGCEGKKAHIEVYARAAKVALLLNGKKVAEKQLKNDCLAKFTIPYQSGTLEAVSYDAIDRVLGRCKLQTAGADTVLRAVPEEKKTKPGRLCYIRIRYTDRAGELKPMERGMVNITVSGGKLLAAGSACPFHPGSYLTPETDTYYGEALAVVEAGES
;
A
#
# COMPACT_ATOMS: atom_id res chain seq x y z
N ALA A 1 24.15 -7.39 -14.33
CA ALA A 1 24.06 -5.92 -14.49
C ALA A 1 25.37 -5.33 -15.05
N LYS A 2 26.55 -5.44 -14.34
CA LYS A 2 27.81 -4.84 -14.80
C LYS A 2 28.28 -5.34 -16.16
N LYS A 3 28.28 -6.66 -16.38
CA LYS A 3 28.62 -7.28 -17.71
C LYS A 3 27.63 -6.90 -18.82
N GLU A 4 26.35 -6.65 -18.50
CA GLU A 4 25.37 -6.21 -19.49
C GLU A 4 25.53 -4.73 -19.85
N ALA A 5 25.88 -3.88 -18.87
CA ALA A 5 26.19 -2.48 -19.10
C ALA A 5 27.44 -2.33 -20.00
N GLU A 6 28.52 -3.06 -19.69
CA GLU A 6 29.75 -3.10 -20.53
C GLU A 6 29.49 -3.62 -21.94
N LYS A 7 28.60 -4.62 -22.09
CA LYS A 7 28.19 -5.14 -23.40
C LYS A 7 27.35 -4.13 -24.18
N ALA A 8 26.45 -3.41 -23.51
CA ALA A 8 25.65 -2.36 -24.14
C ALA A 8 26.50 -1.18 -24.59
N GLU A 9 27.51 -0.81 -23.81
CA GLU A 9 28.48 0.23 -24.15
C GLU A 9 29.35 -0.12 -25.33
N LYS A 10 29.87 -1.36 -25.38
CA LYS A 10 30.61 -1.88 -26.54
C LYS A 10 29.78 -1.93 -27.83
N LEU A 11 28.48 -2.28 -27.71
CA LEU A 11 27.58 -2.29 -28.87
C LEU A 11 27.28 -0.87 -29.37
N ARG A 12 27.12 0.10 -28.46
CA ARG A 12 26.97 1.52 -28.82
C ARG A 12 28.21 2.09 -29.48
N ALA A 13 29.41 1.75 -28.97
CA ALA A 13 30.68 2.17 -29.54
C ALA A 13 30.90 1.56 -30.95
N ALA A 14 30.31 0.39 -31.22
CA ALA A 14 30.33 -0.27 -32.53
C ALA A 14 29.19 0.21 -33.47
N GLY A 15 28.43 1.26 -33.11
CA GLY A 15 27.33 1.75 -33.94
C GLY A 15 26.10 0.84 -34.01
N VAL A 16 26.07 -0.24 -33.21
CA VAL A 16 24.96 -1.20 -33.17
C VAL A 16 23.97 -0.75 -32.07
N GLN A 17 22.76 -0.42 -32.46
CA GLN A 17 21.71 -0.13 -31.45
C GLN A 17 21.38 -1.42 -30.67
N PRO A 18 21.44 -1.41 -29.33
CA PRO A 18 21.06 -2.57 -28.56
C PRO A 18 19.60 -2.92 -28.86
N GLN A 19 19.34 -4.11 -29.38
CA GLN A 19 17.97 -4.59 -29.55
C GLN A 19 17.26 -4.57 -28.18
N LYS A 20 16.11 -3.90 -28.07
CA LYS A 20 15.25 -3.98 -26.90
C LYS A 20 14.89 -5.45 -26.68
N LYS A 21 15.38 -6.04 -25.58
CA LYS A 21 14.95 -7.39 -25.18
C LYS A 21 13.43 -7.36 -25.06
N LYS A 22 12.72 -8.28 -25.71
CA LYS A 22 11.28 -8.44 -25.50
C LYS A 22 11.07 -8.84 -24.04
N ALA A 23 10.16 -8.13 -23.34
CA ALA A 23 9.75 -8.54 -22.02
C ALA A 23 9.10 -9.92 -22.09
N VAL A 24 9.48 -10.83 -21.21
CA VAL A 24 8.96 -12.21 -21.13
C VAL A 24 8.58 -12.55 -19.70
N GLY A 25 7.65 -13.49 -19.53
CA GLY A 25 7.23 -13.95 -18.22
C GLY A 25 6.53 -12.87 -17.39
N SER A 26 6.78 -12.87 -16.10
CA SER A 26 6.12 -11.95 -15.13
C SER A 26 6.33 -10.48 -15.50
N LYS A 27 7.52 -10.09 -15.94
CA LYS A 27 7.78 -8.70 -16.35
C LYS A 27 6.84 -8.23 -17.46
N PHE A 28 6.60 -9.07 -18.46
CA PHE A 28 5.66 -8.74 -19.55
C PHE A 28 4.23 -8.51 -19.01
N PHE A 29 3.77 -9.41 -18.15
CA PHE A 29 2.44 -9.29 -17.54
C PHE A 29 2.34 -8.08 -16.61
N ASN A 30 3.36 -7.79 -15.82
CA ASN A 30 3.40 -6.64 -14.93
C ASN A 30 3.34 -5.32 -15.71
N ASP A 31 4.16 -5.19 -16.78
CA ASP A 31 4.16 -4.02 -17.65
C ASP A 31 2.79 -3.83 -18.34
N LEU A 32 2.20 -4.93 -18.83
CA LEU A 32 0.89 -4.91 -19.50
C LEU A 32 -0.23 -4.59 -18.52
N ALA A 33 -0.25 -5.21 -17.33
CA ALA A 33 -1.26 -4.95 -16.31
C ALA A 33 -1.14 -3.53 -15.75
N GLY A 34 0.08 -3.00 -15.57
CA GLY A 34 0.32 -1.60 -15.22
C GLY A 34 -0.31 -0.64 -16.22
N LEU A 35 -0.19 -0.93 -17.52
CA LEU A 35 -0.75 -0.09 -18.58
C LEU A 35 -2.27 -0.25 -18.75
N MET A 36 -2.77 -1.50 -18.71
CA MET A 36 -4.18 -1.84 -19.01
C MET A 36 -5.08 -1.82 -17.77
N GLY A 37 -4.49 -1.75 -16.57
CA GLY A 37 -5.19 -1.83 -15.29
C GLY A 37 -5.53 -3.27 -14.86
N ASP A 38 -5.96 -3.41 -13.62
CA ASP A 38 -6.31 -4.68 -12.97
C ASP A 38 -7.49 -5.40 -13.63
N GLU A 39 -8.46 -4.65 -14.16
CA GLU A 39 -9.64 -5.19 -14.83
C GLU A 39 -9.29 -6.06 -16.06
N PHE A 40 -8.20 -5.76 -16.77
CA PHE A 40 -7.74 -6.55 -17.91
C PHE A 40 -7.41 -7.99 -17.48
N MET A 41 -6.65 -8.16 -16.41
CA MET A 41 -6.27 -9.49 -15.90
C MET A 41 -7.49 -10.27 -15.42
N LYS A 42 -8.38 -9.63 -14.67
CA LYS A 42 -9.60 -10.23 -14.10
C LYS A 42 -10.56 -10.74 -15.19
N ARG A 43 -10.75 -9.95 -16.25
CA ARG A 43 -11.57 -10.35 -17.42
C ARG A 43 -10.88 -11.41 -18.26
N GLY A 44 -9.57 -11.29 -18.49
CA GLY A 44 -8.77 -12.29 -19.20
C GLY A 44 -8.88 -13.68 -18.57
N ALA A 45 -8.88 -13.76 -17.24
CA ALA A 45 -9.03 -15.02 -16.52
C ALA A 45 -10.36 -15.77 -16.79
N THR A 46 -11.42 -15.07 -17.24
CA THR A 46 -12.73 -15.68 -17.55
C THR A 46 -12.82 -16.29 -18.95
N LEU A 47 -11.82 -16.09 -19.80
CA LEU A 47 -11.84 -16.59 -21.17
C LEU A 47 -11.85 -18.13 -21.19
N HIS A 48 -12.60 -18.71 -22.14
CA HIS A 48 -12.69 -20.16 -22.33
C HIS A 48 -11.31 -20.83 -22.48
N GLY A 49 -10.37 -20.18 -23.19
CA GLY A 49 -9.02 -20.68 -23.34
C GLY A 49 -8.25 -20.82 -22.02
N CYS A 50 -8.52 -19.97 -21.02
CA CYS A 50 -7.96 -20.10 -19.68
C CYS A 50 -8.51 -21.32 -18.95
N ASP A 51 -9.81 -21.56 -19.07
CA ASP A 51 -10.46 -22.76 -18.49
C ASP A 51 -9.87 -24.05 -19.11
N VAL A 52 -9.83 -24.14 -20.42
CA VAL A 52 -9.32 -25.33 -21.14
C VAL A 52 -7.88 -25.65 -20.72
N ARG A 53 -7.03 -24.65 -20.55
CA ARG A 53 -5.61 -24.84 -20.19
C ARG A 53 -5.37 -25.15 -18.71
N THR A 54 -6.32 -24.85 -17.84
CA THR A 54 -6.15 -24.98 -16.37
C THR A 54 -7.01 -26.07 -15.75
N ARG A 55 -8.12 -26.50 -16.39
CA ARG A 55 -9.11 -27.38 -15.80
C ARG A 55 -8.54 -28.74 -15.38
N ASP A 56 -7.64 -29.32 -16.19
CA ASP A 56 -7.08 -30.63 -15.92
C ASP A 56 -6.06 -30.57 -14.77
N ALA A 57 -5.25 -29.49 -14.70
CA ALA A 57 -4.37 -29.25 -13.57
C ALA A 57 -5.18 -29.05 -12.28
N PHE A 58 -6.22 -28.25 -12.32
CA PHE A 58 -7.09 -27.97 -11.16
C PHE A 58 -7.91 -29.22 -10.71
N ALA A 59 -8.17 -30.16 -11.63
CA ALA A 59 -8.85 -31.41 -11.28
C ALA A 59 -7.98 -32.34 -10.41
N ASN A 60 -6.67 -32.16 -10.44
CA ASN A 60 -5.69 -32.92 -9.65
C ASN A 60 -5.26 -32.20 -8.36
N MET A 61 -5.91 -31.11 -7.99
CA MET A 61 -5.61 -30.33 -6.78
C MET A 61 -6.78 -30.45 -5.80
N ASP A 62 -6.47 -30.63 -4.52
CA ASP A 62 -7.47 -30.57 -3.45
C ASP A 62 -8.07 -29.16 -3.35
N ILE A 63 -7.24 -28.12 -3.49
CA ILE A 63 -7.63 -26.71 -3.51
C ILE A 63 -6.98 -26.05 -4.72
N ALA A 64 -7.80 -25.51 -5.62
CA ALA A 64 -7.33 -24.79 -6.80
C ALA A 64 -7.03 -23.33 -6.47
N GLY A 65 -5.76 -22.91 -6.60
CA GLY A 65 -5.31 -21.54 -6.40
C GLY A 65 -5.52 -20.69 -7.67
N TYR A 66 -6.14 -19.53 -7.50
CA TYR A 66 -6.41 -18.58 -8.59
C TYR A 66 -5.70 -17.25 -8.34
N ASN A 67 -4.81 -16.85 -9.26
CA ASN A 67 -4.26 -15.50 -9.25
C ASN A 67 -5.19 -14.55 -10.00
N TYR A 68 -5.66 -13.49 -9.32
CA TYR A 68 -6.49 -12.41 -9.87
C TYR A 68 -7.78 -12.89 -10.56
N GLY A 69 -8.33 -14.02 -10.09
CA GLY A 69 -9.45 -14.73 -10.71
C GLY A 69 -10.84 -14.36 -10.18
N ILE A 70 -11.05 -13.22 -9.53
CA ILE A 70 -12.26 -12.85 -8.79
C ILE A 70 -13.55 -12.98 -9.64
N TYR A 71 -13.51 -12.71 -10.95
CA TYR A 71 -14.64 -12.85 -11.85
C TYR A 71 -14.91 -14.29 -12.28
N ARG A 72 -13.90 -15.16 -12.20
CA ARG A 72 -14.00 -16.56 -12.57
C ARG A 72 -14.65 -17.42 -11.49
N TYR A 73 -14.53 -17.06 -10.21
CA TYR A 73 -14.98 -17.88 -9.09
C TYR A 73 -16.41 -18.34 -9.20
N LYS A 74 -17.35 -17.43 -9.44
CA LYS A 74 -18.79 -17.77 -9.54
C LYS A 74 -19.08 -18.74 -10.68
N HIS A 75 -18.42 -18.59 -11.81
CA HIS A 75 -18.56 -19.48 -12.96
C HIS A 75 -18.01 -20.88 -12.66
N ASP A 76 -16.78 -20.94 -12.15
CA ASP A 76 -16.11 -22.21 -11.89
C ASP A 76 -16.73 -23.00 -10.74
N LEU A 77 -17.22 -22.34 -9.70
CA LEU A 77 -17.98 -22.96 -8.61
C LEU A 77 -19.29 -23.61 -9.10
N LYS A 78 -19.90 -23.06 -10.14
CA LYS A 78 -21.09 -23.67 -10.78
C LYS A 78 -20.69 -24.82 -11.69
N LYS A 79 -19.64 -24.66 -12.51
CA LYS A 79 -19.19 -25.63 -13.51
C LYS A 79 -18.53 -26.86 -12.87
N TYR A 80 -17.80 -26.66 -11.76
CA TYR A 80 -17.04 -27.68 -11.05
C TYR A 80 -17.53 -27.80 -9.59
N PRO A 81 -18.59 -28.58 -9.33
CA PRO A 81 -19.28 -28.58 -8.03
C PRO A 81 -18.42 -29.06 -6.86
N ASN A 82 -17.39 -29.86 -7.10
CA ASN A 82 -16.50 -30.38 -6.05
C ASN A 82 -15.21 -29.54 -5.85
N ARG A 83 -15.00 -28.50 -6.66
CA ARG A 83 -13.79 -27.70 -6.59
C ARG A 83 -13.82 -26.76 -5.38
N LEU A 84 -12.74 -26.81 -4.57
CA LEU A 84 -12.41 -25.78 -3.60
C LEU A 84 -11.52 -24.75 -4.28
N ILE A 85 -11.77 -23.47 -4.02
CA ILE A 85 -11.04 -22.36 -4.62
C ILE A 85 -10.40 -21.50 -3.55
N LEU A 86 -9.12 -21.20 -3.75
CA LEU A 86 -8.34 -20.25 -2.97
C LEU A 86 -7.96 -19.07 -3.88
N GLY A 87 -8.18 -17.83 -3.44
CA GLY A 87 -7.56 -16.66 -4.05
C GLY A 87 -6.07 -16.64 -3.66
N SER A 88 -5.22 -17.26 -4.47
CA SER A 88 -3.77 -17.35 -4.16
C SER A 88 -3.06 -16.02 -4.37
N GLU A 89 -3.59 -15.16 -5.24
CA GLU A 89 -3.23 -13.75 -5.36
C GLU A 89 -4.46 -12.94 -5.77
N THR A 90 -4.78 -11.90 -5.01
CA THR A 90 -5.96 -11.04 -5.25
C THR A 90 -5.55 -9.58 -5.12
N PHE A 91 -6.07 -8.73 -6.00
CA PHE A 91 -5.86 -7.29 -5.86
C PHE A 91 -6.53 -6.74 -4.60
N CYS A 92 -5.89 -5.75 -3.99
CA CYS A 92 -6.40 -5.13 -2.77
C CYS A 92 -7.86 -4.64 -2.92
N ASN A 93 -8.19 -4.01 -4.04
CA ASN A 93 -9.53 -3.49 -4.31
C ASN A 93 -10.61 -4.56 -4.48
N ASP A 94 -10.25 -5.85 -4.59
CA ASP A 94 -11.19 -6.96 -4.68
C ASP A 94 -11.48 -7.64 -3.33
N ALA A 95 -10.78 -7.26 -2.25
CA ALA A 95 -10.93 -7.89 -0.93
C ALA A 95 -12.39 -7.87 -0.41
N TYR A 96 -13.09 -6.75 -0.56
CA TYR A 96 -14.51 -6.66 -0.21
C TYR A 96 -15.37 -7.62 -1.04
N ARG A 97 -15.16 -7.62 -2.35
CA ARG A 97 -15.91 -8.49 -3.28
C ARG A 97 -15.65 -9.98 -3.00
N PHE A 98 -14.39 -10.33 -2.72
CA PHE A 98 -14.05 -11.68 -2.31
C PHE A 98 -14.82 -12.08 -1.05
N ARG A 99 -14.77 -11.26 0.00
CA ARG A 99 -15.47 -11.54 1.27
C ARG A 99 -16.97 -11.75 1.08
N GLU A 100 -17.62 -10.89 0.28
CA GLU A 100 -19.07 -11.01 -0.01
C GLU A 100 -19.41 -12.26 -0.84
N GLN A 101 -18.51 -12.72 -1.71
CA GLN A 101 -18.67 -13.98 -2.42
C GLN A 101 -18.45 -15.19 -1.48
N ALA A 102 -17.42 -15.16 -0.64
CA ALA A 102 -17.06 -16.24 0.28
C ALA A 102 -18.19 -16.51 1.31
N LYS A 103 -18.85 -15.45 1.81
CA LYS A 103 -20.02 -15.61 2.70
C LYS A 103 -21.13 -16.47 2.09
N LYS A 104 -21.27 -16.47 0.76
CA LYS A 104 -22.32 -17.18 0.02
C LYS A 104 -21.85 -18.52 -0.55
N ASN A 105 -20.55 -18.80 -0.51
CA ASN A 105 -19.95 -19.96 -1.15
C ASN A 105 -18.85 -20.55 -0.27
N PRO A 106 -19.15 -21.52 0.60
CA PRO A 106 -18.16 -22.09 1.53
C PRO A 106 -17.00 -22.82 0.84
N ARG A 107 -17.09 -23.05 -0.48
CA ARG A 107 -16.00 -23.59 -1.30
C ARG A 107 -14.97 -22.53 -1.75
N LEU A 108 -15.20 -21.25 -1.45
CA LEU A 108 -14.17 -20.22 -1.46
C LEU A 108 -13.49 -20.24 -0.09
N VAL A 109 -12.39 -20.97 0.02
CA VAL A 109 -11.80 -21.36 1.31
C VAL A 109 -10.87 -20.31 1.90
N GLY A 110 -10.36 -19.36 1.10
CA GLY A 110 -9.45 -18.32 1.56
C GLY A 110 -9.02 -17.38 0.45
N ASP A 111 -8.28 -16.34 0.86
CA ASP A 111 -7.77 -15.29 -0.03
C ASP A 111 -6.44 -14.76 0.46
N PHE A 112 -5.51 -14.53 -0.45
CA PHE A 112 -4.24 -13.87 -0.21
C PHE A 112 -4.17 -12.59 -1.03
N VAL A 113 -4.37 -11.46 -0.38
CA VAL A 113 -4.25 -10.15 -1.02
C VAL A 113 -2.79 -9.81 -1.28
N TRP A 114 -2.43 -9.56 -2.54
CA TRP A 114 -1.09 -9.14 -2.93
C TRP A 114 -0.96 -7.61 -2.84
N ALA A 115 -0.06 -7.05 -1.98
CA ALA A 115 0.75 -7.81 -1.06
C ALA A 115 0.47 -7.37 0.38
N GLY A 116 0.76 -8.22 1.36
CA GLY A 116 0.61 -7.91 2.78
C GLY A 116 1.57 -6.82 3.22
N MET A 117 2.85 -7.18 3.41
CA MET A 117 3.95 -6.27 3.69
C MET A 117 4.74 -6.02 2.40
N ASP A 118 5.29 -4.82 2.25
CA ASP A 118 6.18 -4.52 1.13
C ASP A 118 7.47 -5.33 1.19
N TYR A 119 8.10 -5.54 0.06
CA TYR A 119 9.21 -6.47 -0.06
C TYR A 119 10.27 -5.97 -1.06
N LEU A 120 11.49 -6.51 -0.93
CA LEU A 120 12.58 -6.22 -1.84
C LEU A 120 12.41 -7.00 -3.15
N GLY A 121 12.68 -6.36 -4.27
CA GLY A 121 12.50 -6.93 -5.61
C GLY A 121 11.22 -6.48 -6.29
N GLU A 122 10.99 -6.91 -7.53
CA GLU A 122 9.90 -6.45 -8.41
C GLU A 122 9.70 -4.94 -8.38
N VAL A 123 10.80 -4.24 -8.36
CA VAL A 123 10.91 -2.83 -7.99
C VAL A 123 9.92 -1.93 -8.75
N GLY A 124 9.15 -1.17 -7.98
CA GLY A 124 8.20 -0.21 -8.52
C GLY A 124 6.89 -0.81 -9.08
N VAL A 125 6.68 -2.14 -9.03
CA VAL A 125 5.47 -2.78 -9.59
C VAL A 125 4.18 -2.22 -9.00
N GLY A 126 4.19 -1.87 -7.72
CA GLY A 126 3.06 -1.29 -6.97
C GLY A 126 3.20 0.18 -6.63
N SER A 127 4.24 0.87 -7.11
CA SER A 127 4.44 2.28 -6.77
C SER A 127 3.61 3.21 -7.63
N TRP A 128 3.02 4.22 -7.01
CA TRP A 128 2.52 5.41 -7.68
C TRP A 128 3.55 6.53 -7.55
N GLU A 129 4.27 6.82 -8.64
CA GLU A 129 5.31 7.82 -8.67
C GLU A 129 4.84 9.08 -9.39
N TYR A 130 5.03 10.21 -8.75
CA TYR A 130 4.78 11.55 -9.30
C TYR A 130 6.06 12.12 -9.91
N LYS A 131 5.95 13.12 -10.77
CA LYS A 131 7.11 13.71 -11.46
C LYS A 131 8.22 14.21 -10.55
N ALA A 132 7.89 14.59 -9.31
CA ALA A 132 8.86 15.07 -8.33
C ALA A 132 9.74 13.96 -7.72
N TYR A 133 9.36 12.69 -7.89
CA TYR A 133 10.14 11.53 -7.49
C TYR A 133 10.96 11.00 -8.67
N ALA A 134 11.53 9.82 -8.56
CA ALA A 134 12.32 9.25 -9.64
C ALA A 134 11.40 8.83 -10.82
N THR A 135 11.85 9.08 -12.04
CA THR A 135 11.07 8.83 -13.25
C THR A 135 11.27 7.44 -13.88
N GLN A 136 12.07 6.56 -13.25
CA GLN A 136 12.42 5.25 -13.83
C GLN A 136 12.24 4.13 -12.80
N PHE A 137 11.21 3.33 -12.98
CA PHE A 137 11.09 2.00 -12.36
C PHE A 137 12.15 1.08 -12.95
N SER A 138 12.99 0.46 -12.20
CA SER A 138 14.09 -0.40 -12.62
C SER A 138 15.47 0.25 -12.80
N GLY A 139 15.66 1.52 -12.43
CA GLY A 139 16.99 2.15 -12.34
C GLY A 139 17.75 1.74 -11.10
N LEU A 140 19.03 2.10 -11.03
CA LEU A 140 19.83 1.98 -9.81
C LEU A 140 19.16 2.79 -8.68
N GLY A 141 19.06 2.19 -7.49
CA GLY A 141 18.46 2.83 -6.31
C GLY A 141 17.02 2.43 -6.04
N TRP A 142 16.31 1.81 -6.97
CA TRP A 142 15.02 1.20 -6.67
C TRP A 142 15.22 -0.15 -5.96
N THR A 143 14.52 -0.36 -4.85
CA THR A 143 14.73 -1.52 -3.97
C THR A 143 13.47 -2.31 -3.71
N THR A 144 12.31 -1.66 -3.53
CA THR A 144 11.07 -2.33 -3.14
C THR A 144 10.01 -2.33 -4.23
N ALA A 145 9.05 -3.24 -4.10
CA ALA A 145 7.91 -3.35 -5.00
C ALA A 145 6.96 -2.15 -4.89
N GLY A 146 6.76 -1.60 -3.71
CA GLY A 146 5.78 -0.54 -3.42
C GLY A 146 4.33 -1.04 -3.40
N SER A 147 4.10 -2.36 -3.46
CA SER A 147 2.77 -2.97 -3.49
C SER A 147 2.24 -3.38 -2.12
N GLY A 148 3.05 -3.27 -1.06
CA GLY A 148 2.66 -3.62 0.29
C GLY A 148 1.54 -2.74 0.83
N ARG A 149 0.55 -3.36 1.48
CA ARG A 149 -0.47 -2.67 2.29
C ARG A 149 0.13 -2.13 3.58
N ILE A 150 1.17 -2.78 4.06
CA ILE A 150 2.06 -2.33 5.12
C ILE A 150 3.40 -2.01 4.44
N ASP A 151 3.95 -0.84 4.69
CA ASP A 151 5.22 -0.44 4.10
C ASP A 151 6.41 -1.20 4.70
N LEU A 152 7.60 -1.03 4.12
CA LEU A 152 8.81 -1.76 4.54
C LEU A 152 9.18 -1.52 6.02
N ASN A 153 8.77 -0.40 6.59
CA ASN A 153 8.97 -0.05 8.00
C ASN A 153 7.83 -0.54 8.92
N GLY A 154 6.87 -1.33 8.40
CA GLY A 154 5.76 -1.85 9.19
C GLY A 154 4.62 -0.85 9.44
N ARG A 155 4.56 0.28 8.69
CA ARG A 155 3.47 1.23 8.81
C ARG A 155 2.28 0.77 7.96
N PRO A 156 1.07 0.63 8.55
CA PRO A 156 -0.13 0.37 7.76
C PRO A 156 -0.51 1.59 6.92
N LEU A 157 -0.74 1.34 5.62
CA LEU A 157 -1.20 2.33 4.65
C LEU A 157 -2.73 2.28 4.52
N GLY A 158 -3.32 3.15 3.69
CA GLY A 158 -4.76 3.15 3.43
C GLY A 158 -5.28 1.79 2.96
N GLU A 159 -4.51 1.07 2.17
CA GLU A 159 -4.84 -0.28 1.70
C GLU A 159 -4.94 -1.31 2.84
N ALA A 160 -4.12 -1.18 3.89
CA ALA A 160 -4.22 -2.03 5.08
C ALA A 160 -5.50 -1.74 5.86
N LEU A 161 -5.86 -0.46 6.01
CA LEU A 161 -7.09 -0.06 6.67
C LEU A 161 -8.34 -0.51 5.86
N TYR A 162 -8.28 -0.38 4.52
CA TYR A 162 -9.33 -0.88 3.65
C TYR A 162 -9.55 -2.39 3.81
N THR A 163 -8.48 -3.19 3.71
CA THR A 163 -8.61 -4.66 3.79
C THR A 163 -9.05 -5.14 5.15
N ARG A 164 -8.65 -4.48 6.24
CA ARG A 164 -9.12 -4.76 7.62
C ARG A 164 -10.64 -4.65 7.71
N VAL A 165 -11.22 -3.61 7.12
CA VAL A 165 -12.66 -3.40 7.05
C VAL A 165 -13.33 -4.32 6.02
N ALA A 166 -12.74 -4.46 4.83
CA ALA A 166 -13.27 -5.28 3.75
C ALA A 166 -13.41 -6.76 4.15
N LEU A 167 -12.45 -7.29 4.91
CA LEU A 167 -12.43 -8.67 5.42
C LEU A 167 -13.14 -8.83 6.77
N GLU A 168 -13.81 -7.79 7.27
CA GLU A 168 -14.60 -7.81 8.53
C GLU A 168 -13.77 -8.10 9.79
N GLN A 169 -12.49 -7.77 9.79
CA GLN A 169 -11.69 -7.79 11.02
C GLN A 169 -12.12 -6.66 11.96
N GLU A 170 -12.53 -5.53 11.40
CA GLU A 170 -13.09 -4.37 12.10
C GLU A 170 -14.15 -3.70 11.23
N ILE A 171 -15.05 -2.94 11.84
CA ILE A 171 -16.13 -2.25 11.11
C ILE A 171 -15.75 -0.84 10.64
N GLY A 172 -14.68 -0.26 11.16
CA GLY A 172 -14.31 1.13 10.93
C GLY A 172 -15.19 2.14 11.70
N PRO A 173 -15.26 3.43 11.32
CA PRO A 173 -14.60 4.01 10.15
C PRO A 173 -13.10 4.22 10.35
N TYR A 174 -12.33 4.17 9.26
CA TYR A 174 -10.95 4.64 9.18
C TYR A 174 -10.85 5.70 8.09
N ILE A 175 -9.99 6.69 8.31
CA ILE A 175 -9.72 7.76 7.34
C ILE A 175 -8.31 7.59 6.80
N ALA A 176 -8.16 7.68 5.48
CA ALA A 176 -6.88 7.86 4.82
C ALA A 176 -6.98 9.00 3.81
N VAL A 177 -5.90 9.72 3.59
CA VAL A 177 -5.85 10.89 2.70
C VAL A 177 -4.69 10.72 1.75
N ARG A 178 -4.94 10.91 0.46
CA ARG A 178 -3.88 10.93 -0.53
C ARG A 178 -2.98 12.14 -0.30
N PRO A 179 -1.66 12.05 -0.55
CA PRO A 179 -0.75 13.16 -0.33
C PRO A 179 -1.22 14.43 -1.04
N VAL A 180 -1.69 15.42 -0.27
CA VAL A 180 -2.33 16.63 -0.81
C VAL A 180 -1.35 17.50 -1.58
N MET A 181 -0.06 17.39 -1.29
CA MET A 181 1.00 18.10 -2.02
C MET A 181 1.02 17.75 -3.51
N PHE A 182 0.61 16.54 -3.89
CA PHE A 182 0.52 16.07 -5.27
C PHE A 182 -0.87 16.24 -5.90
N SER A 183 -1.76 17.00 -5.26
CA SER A 183 -3.11 17.22 -5.78
C SER A 183 -3.08 17.81 -7.19
N GLY A 184 -3.76 17.14 -8.13
CA GLY A 184 -3.79 17.51 -9.53
C GLY A 184 -2.63 16.94 -10.37
N GLU A 185 -1.64 16.34 -9.77
CA GLU A 185 -0.57 15.65 -10.49
C GLU A 185 -0.97 14.25 -10.93
N LYS A 186 -0.45 13.85 -12.09
CA LYS A 186 -0.58 12.48 -12.59
C LYS A 186 0.52 11.62 -11.96
N HIS A 187 0.15 10.43 -11.55
CA HIS A 187 1.09 9.40 -11.09
C HIS A 187 1.25 8.30 -12.15
N SER A 188 2.31 7.52 -12.00
CA SER A 188 2.54 6.33 -12.80
C SER A 188 1.41 5.31 -12.60
N PRO A 189 1.05 4.54 -13.63
CA PRO A 189 0.03 3.49 -13.49
C PRO A 189 0.60 2.29 -12.73
N SER A 190 -0.25 1.63 -11.94
CA SER A 190 0.01 0.32 -11.37
C SER A 190 -1.29 -0.44 -11.15
N ALA A 191 -1.32 -1.72 -11.46
CA ALA A 191 -2.44 -2.60 -11.12
C ALA A 191 -2.37 -3.07 -9.65
N TRP A 192 -1.17 -3.08 -9.07
CA TRP A 192 -0.90 -3.56 -7.70
C TRP A 192 -0.89 -2.46 -6.64
N LYS A 193 -1.45 -1.29 -6.96
CA LYS A 193 -1.66 -0.19 -6.03
C LYS A 193 -3.08 0.34 -6.17
N MET A 194 -3.86 0.22 -5.10
CA MET A 194 -5.22 0.73 -5.06
C MET A 194 -5.24 2.23 -4.73
N THR A 195 -4.35 2.65 -3.82
CA THR A 195 -4.24 4.02 -3.34
C THR A 195 -2.89 4.27 -2.68
N ASP A 196 -2.45 5.51 -2.70
CA ASP A 196 -1.33 6.04 -1.91
C ASP A 196 -1.80 6.77 -0.63
N ALA A 197 -3.09 6.66 -0.31
CA ALA A 197 -3.67 7.30 0.86
C ALA A 197 -3.06 6.76 2.16
N MET A 198 -2.83 7.66 3.11
CA MET A 198 -2.25 7.36 4.42
C MET A 198 -3.06 8.04 5.53
N PRO A 199 -3.04 7.51 6.77
CA PRO A 199 -3.80 8.09 7.88
C PRO A 199 -3.14 9.36 8.43
N SER A 200 -3.23 10.46 7.66
CA SER A 200 -2.72 11.77 8.06
C SER A 200 -3.61 12.90 7.53
N TRP A 201 -3.74 13.96 8.32
CA TRP A 201 -4.35 15.24 7.92
C TRP A 201 -3.37 16.41 8.15
N SER A 202 -2.07 16.18 7.97
CA SER A 202 -0.99 17.15 8.21
C SER A 202 -0.26 17.50 6.90
N TRP A 203 -0.85 18.42 6.12
CA TRP A 203 -0.37 18.81 4.80
C TRP A 203 -0.07 20.31 4.74
N ALA A 204 0.85 20.77 5.57
CA ALA A 204 1.21 22.18 5.72
C ALA A 204 1.56 22.83 4.37
N GLY A 205 1.03 24.03 4.11
CA GLY A 205 1.22 24.75 2.84
C GLY A 205 0.39 24.22 1.66
N CYS A 206 -0.56 23.30 1.93
CA CYS A 206 -1.48 22.77 0.93
C CYS A 206 -2.90 23.33 1.07
N GLU A 207 -3.09 24.37 1.86
CA GLU A 207 -4.40 25.00 2.10
C GLU A 207 -5.08 25.39 0.78
N GLY A 208 -6.37 25.01 0.67
CA GLY A 208 -7.17 25.21 -0.54
C GLY A 208 -6.96 24.20 -1.67
N LYS A 209 -5.88 23.40 -1.68
CA LYS A 209 -5.72 22.32 -2.64
C LYS A 209 -6.78 21.23 -2.42
N LYS A 210 -7.15 20.50 -3.47
CA LYS A 210 -8.11 19.39 -3.37
C LYS A 210 -7.51 18.23 -2.58
N ALA A 211 -8.06 17.91 -1.41
CA ALA A 211 -7.73 16.72 -0.65
C ALA A 211 -8.65 15.57 -1.09
N HIS A 212 -8.04 14.45 -1.52
CA HIS A 212 -8.75 13.22 -1.82
C HIS A 212 -8.73 12.33 -0.58
N ILE A 213 -9.90 12.10 0.00
CA ILE A 213 -10.10 11.42 1.28
C ILE A 213 -10.82 10.12 1.02
N GLU A 214 -10.31 9.06 1.61
CA GLU A 214 -10.90 7.73 1.60
C GLU A 214 -11.35 7.38 3.02
N VAL A 215 -12.60 6.93 3.16
CA VAL A 215 -13.13 6.44 4.42
C VAL A 215 -13.58 5.01 4.23
N TYR A 216 -13.06 4.14 5.09
CA TYR A 216 -13.34 2.71 5.05
C TYR A 216 -14.24 2.33 6.21
N ALA A 217 -15.46 1.83 5.91
CA ALA A 217 -16.44 1.45 6.94
C ALA A 217 -17.39 0.36 6.45
N ARG A 218 -17.75 -0.57 7.33
CA ARG A 218 -18.90 -1.46 7.18
C ARG A 218 -20.13 -0.76 7.74
N ALA A 219 -20.77 0.08 6.93
CA ALA A 219 -21.85 0.96 7.32
C ALA A 219 -22.82 1.20 6.16
N ALA A 220 -24.00 1.75 6.43
CA ALA A 220 -24.91 2.18 5.37
C ALA A 220 -24.47 3.50 4.75
N LYS A 221 -23.95 4.41 5.58
CA LYS A 221 -23.43 5.70 5.13
C LYS A 221 -22.31 6.23 6.02
N VAL A 222 -21.56 7.18 5.47
CA VAL A 222 -20.48 7.89 6.16
C VAL A 222 -20.67 9.40 5.98
N ALA A 223 -20.64 10.16 7.06
CA ALA A 223 -20.52 11.62 7.07
C ALA A 223 -19.07 12.03 7.33
N LEU A 224 -18.60 13.05 6.62
CA LEU A 224 -17.31 13.69 6.81
C LEU A 224 -17.51 15.06 7.44
N LEU A 225 -16.78 15.32 8.52
CA LEU A 225 -16.80 16.59 9.23
C LEU A 225 -15.40 17.21 9.19
N LEU A 226 -15.33 18.51 9.02
CA LEU A 226 -14.12 19.31 9.13
C LEU A 226 -14.34 20.38 10.19
N ASN A 227 -13.49 20.39 11.21
CA ASN A 227 -13.60 21.30 12.35
C ASN A 227 -15.00 21.30 13.00
N GLY A 228 -15.58 20.10 13.17
CA GLY A 228 -16.91 19.88 13.75
C GLY A 228 -18.09 20.13 12.81
N LYS A 229 -17.88 20.74 11.62
CA LYS A 229 -18.95 21.03 10.65
C LYS A 229 -19.02 19.90 9.61
N LYS A 230 -20.20 19.32 9.38
CA LYS A 230 -20.42 18.34 8.31
C LYS A 230 -20.19 19.01 6.93
N VAL A 231 -19.26 18.44 6.16
CA VAL A 231 -18.87 18.96 4.85
C VAL A 231 -19.29 18.03 3.69
N ALA A 232 -19.51 16.75 3.98
CA ALA A 232 -19.95 15.78 2.97
C ALA A 232 -20.60 14.56 3.63
N GLU A 233 -21.37 13.80 2.84
CA GLU A 233 -21.97 12.53 3.24
C GLU A 233 -22.06 11.61 2.01
N LYS A 234 -21.83 10.30 2.19
CA LYS A 234 -21.98 9.29 1.14
C LYS A 234 -22.61 8.01 1.66
N GLN A 235 -23.53 7.46 0.87
CA GLN A 235 -24.01 6.10 1.04
C GLN A 235 -22.96 5.09 0.59
N LEU A 236 -22.81 4.01 1.33
CA LEU A 236 -21.96 2.89 0.97
C LEU A 236 -22.80 1.82 0.27
N LYS A 237 -22.48 1.53 -0.99
CA LYS A 237 -23.19 0.52 -1.81
C LYS A 237 -22.14 -0.38 -2.44
N ASN A 238 -22.25 -1.70 -2.21
CA ASN A 238 -21.40 -2.73 -2.84
C ASN A 238 -19.89 -2.62 -2.56
N ASP A 239 -19.49 -1.78 -1.60
CA ASP A 239 -18.12 -1.65 -1.12
C ASP A 239 -18.13 -1.00 0.27
N CYS A 240 -17.03 -1.14 1.01
CA CYS A 240 -16.79 -0.47 2.28
C CYS A 240 -15.97 0.83 2.14
N LEU A 241 -15.85 1.38 0.95
CA LEU A 241 -15.05 2.56 0.60
C LEU A 241 -15.93 3.74 0.19
N ALA A 242 -15.83 4.86 0.92
CA ALA A 242 -16.37 6.16 0.52
C ALA A 242 -15.22 7.10 0.14
N LYS A 243 -15.25 7.67 -1.09
CA LYS A 243 -14.27 8.66 -1.56
C LYS A 243 -14.86 10.05 -1.51
N PHE A 244 -14.14 11.00 -0.90
CA PHE A 244 -14.52 12.42 -0.83
C PHE A 244 -13.43 13.28 -1.46
N THR A 245 -13.81 14.46 -1.93
CA THR A 245 -12.88 15.50 -2.36
C THR A 245 -13.36 16.83 -1.80
N ILE A 246 -12.54 17.44 -0.96
CA ILE A 246 -12.80 18.77 -0.36
C ILE A 246 -11.54 19.62 -0.45
N PRO A 247 -11.63 20.95 -0.36
CA PRO A 247 -10.46 21.80 -0.16
C PRO A 247 -9.77 21.42 1.18
N TYR A 248 -8.45 21.27 1.16
CA TYR A 248 -7.68 21.06 2.38
C TYR A 248 -7.74 22.29 3.27
N GLN A 249 -7.96 22.08 4.53
CA GLN A 249 -7.93 23.09 5.59
C GLN A 249 -7.39 22.44 6.86
N SER A 250 -6.47 23.10 7.54
CA SER A 250 -5.92 22.65 8.81
C SER A 250 -7.00 22.51 9.89
N GLY A 251 -6.79 21.58 10.82
CA GLY A 251 -7.69 21.29 11.93
C GLY A 251 -8.01 19.82 12.09
N THR A 252 -9.25 19.51 12.45
CA THR A 252 -9.72 18.14 12.70
C THR A 252 -10.60 17.65 11.57
N LEU A 253 -10.18 16.56 10.92
CA LEU A 253 -10.98 15.78 9.99
C LEU A 253 -11.61 14.60 10.73
N GLU A 254 -12.93 14.47 10.70
CA GLU A 254 -13.65 13.40 11.38
C GLU A 254 -14.56 12.66 10.40
N ALA A 255 -14.56 11.33 10.44
CA ALA A 255 -15.55 10.48 9.78
C ALA A 255 -16.48 9.86 10.82
N VAL A 256 -17.76 9.85 10.52
CA VAL A 256 -18.81 9.21 11.34
C VAL A 256 -19.54 8.21 10.44
N SER A 257 -19.60 6.95 10.87
CA SER A 257 -20.34 5.90 10.17
C SER A 257 -21.68 5.63 10.82
N TYR A 258 -22.69 5.30 10.00
CA TYR A 258 -24.06 5.08 10.43
C TYR A 258 -24.63 3.79 9.86
N ASP A 259 -25.53 3.15 10.58
CA ASP A 259 -26.35 2.06 10.07
C ASP A 259 -27.52 2.56 9.18
N ALA A 260 -28.36 1.63 8.74
CA ALA A 260 -29.50 1.93 7.87
C ALA A 260 -30.61 2.77 8.51
N ILE A 261 -30.63 2.88 9.83
CA ILE A 261 -31.59 3.67 10.61
C ILE A 261 -30.93 4.86 11.34
N ASP A 262 -29.82 5.34 10.80
CA ASP A 262 -29.09 6.53 11.24
C ASP A 262 -28.47 6.46 12.65
N ARG A 263 -28.28 5.27 13.21
CA ARG A 263 -27.50 5.12 14.45
C ARG A 263 -26.01 5.18 14.14
N VAL A 264 -25.27 5.89 14.98
CA VAL A 264 -23.81 5.98 14.89
C VAL A 264 -23.20 4.61 15.21
N LEU A 265 -22.39 4.07 14.28
CA LEU A 265 -21.63 2.84 14.47
C LEU A 265 -20.22 3.13 14.99
N GLY A 266 -19.60 4.24 14.54
CA GLY A 266 -18.25 4.58 14.95
C GLY A 266 -17.81 5.96 14.48
N ARG A 267 -16.65 6.39 15.00
CA ARG A 267 -16.01 7.67 14.68
C ARG A 267 -14.51 7.48 14.55
N CYS A 268 -13.90 8.22 13.64
CA CYS A 268 -12.44 8.30 13.48
C CYS A 268 -12.05 9.76 13.25
N LYS A 269 -10.94 10.19 13.86
CA LYS A 269 -10.42 11.55 13.71
C LYS A 269 -8.97 11.53 13.28
N LEU A 270 -8.61 12.45 12.41
CA LEU A 270 -7.24 12.84 12.11
C LEU A 270 -7.07 14.32 12.46
N GLN A 271 -5.92 14.65 13.02
CA GLN A 271 -5.58 16.01 13.43
C GLN A 271 -4.45 16.56 12.55
N THR A 272 -4.49 17.85 12.24
CA THR A 272 -3.34 18.52 11.65
C THR A 272 -2.28 18.76 12.74
N ALA A 273 -1.04 18.40 12.44
CA ALA A 273 0.11 18.68 13.32
C ALA A 273 0.34 20.18 13.49
N GLY A 274 0.79 20.56 14.68
CA GLY A 274 1.16 21.93 15.02
C GLY A 274 2.37 22.45 14.19
N ALA A 275 2.66 23.74 14.34
CA ALA A 275 3.72 24.41 13.57
C ALA A 275 5.13 23.92 13.95
N ASP A 276 5.35 23.56 15.21
CA ASP A 276 6.63 23.07 15.70
C ASP A 276 7.00 21.70 15.11
N THR A 277 8.29 21.43 15.00
CA THR A 277 8.79 20.14 14.51
C THR A 277 9.76 19.54 15.52
N VAL A 278 9.51 18.30 15.91
CA VAL A 278 10.34 17.52 16.82
C VAL A 278 10.71 16.20 16.15
N LEU A 279 12.00 15.87 16.14
CA LEU A 279 12.46 14.53 15.76
C LEU A 279 12.37 13.62 16.99
N ARG A 280 11.65 12.51 16.85
CA ARG A 280 11.43 11.53 17.94
C ARG A 280 11.96 10.17 17.56
N ALA A 281 12.60 9.50 18.51
CA ALA A 281 12.86 8.06 18.46
C ALA A 281 11.82 7.36 19.35
N VAL A 282 10.99 6.54 18.74
CA VAL A 282 9.86 5.86 19.41
C VAL A 282 10.06 4.35 19.31
N PRO A 283 10.53 3.68 20.38
CA PRO A 283 10.67 2.24 20.37
C PRO A 283 9.29 1.56 20.39
N GLU A 284 9.15 0.45 19.67
CA GLU A 284 7.92 -0.36 19.71
C GLU A 284 7.74 -1.04 21.06
N GLU A 285 8.84 -1.45 21.69
CA GLU A 285 8.84 -2.00 23.06
C GLU A 285 9.69 -1.12 23.99
N LYS A 286 9.13 -0.77 25.14
CA LYS A 286 9.83 0.07 26.15
C LYS A 286 10.96 -0.66 26.87
N LYS A 287 10.93 -1.99 26.90
CA LYS A 287 11.92 -2.85 27.57
C LYS A 287 12.15 -4.08 26.70
N THR A 288 13.41 -4.51 26.63
CA THR A 288 13.81 -5.70 25.90
C THR A 288 14.91 -6.46 26.67
N LYS A 289 15.25 -7.66 26.21
CA LYS A 289 16.34 -8.47 26.77
C LYS A 289 17.58 -8.35 25.87
N PRO A 290 18.79 -8.54 26.40
CA PRO A 290 20.01 -8.62 25.59
C PRO A 290 19.87 -9.62 24.41
N GLY A 291 20.45 -9.30 23.27
CA GLY A 291 20.39 -10.10 22.04
C GLY A 291 19.06 -10.06 21.30
N ARG A 292 18.04 -9.36 21.81
CA ARG A 292 16.76 -9.18 21.11
C ARG A 292 16.80 -7.99 20.17
N LEU A 293 16.06 -8.09 19.07
CA LEU A 293 15.86 -6.98 18.13
C LEU A 293 14.87 -5.97 18.71
N CYS A 294 15.23 -4.69 18.59
CA CYS A 294 14.39 -3.56 18.92
C CYS A 294 14.13 -2.77 17.65
N TYR A 295 12.88 -2.47 17.38
CA TYR A 295 12.46 -1.62 16.29
C TYR A 295 12.16 -0.23 16.82
N ILE A 296 12.86 0.77 16.33
CA ILE A 296 12.76 2.15 16.81
C ILE A 296 12.33 3.02 15.65
N ARG A 297 11.10 3.55 15.73
CA ARG A 297 10.58 4.47 14.71
C ARG A 297 11.19 5.85 14.92
N ILE A 298 11.77 6.38 13.87
CA ILE A 298 12.28 7.74 13.82
C ILE A 298 11.21 8.58 13.13
N ARG A 299 10.68 9.62 13.79
CA ARG A 299 9.52 10.35 13.32
C ARG A 299 9.68 11.85 13.44
N TYR A 300 9.36 12.59 12.40
CA TYR A 300 9.08 14.02 12.52
C TYR A 300 7.64 14.21 12.98
N THR A 301 7.45 14.84 14.14
CA THR A 301 6.13 15.11 14.72
C THR A 301 6.07 16.55 15.22
N ASP A 302 4.89 17.01 15.60
CA ASP A 302 4.76 18.15 16.50
C ASP A 302 5.00 17.73 17.96
N ARG A 303 4.89 18.67 18.89
CA ARG A 303 5.05 18.38 20.34
C ARG A 303 3.98 17.44 20.89
N ALA A 304 2.78 17.43 20.29
CA ALA A 304 1.70 16.52 20.68
C ALA A 304 1.93 15.08 20.16
N GLY A 305 2.84 14.89 19.19
CA GLY A 305 3.16 13.59 18.61
C GLY A 305 2.46 13.32 17.29
N GLU A 306 1.74 14.31 16.73
CA GLU A 306 1.13 14.21 15.42
C GLU A 306 2.20 14.19 14.32
N LEU A 307 2.11 13.20 13.40
CA LEU A 307 3.07 13.01 12.32
C LEU A 307 3.04 14.18 11.34
N LYS A 308 4.23 14.59 10.92
CA LYS A 308 4.46 15.60 9.87
C LYS A 308 4.99 14.95 8.59
N PRO A 309 4.13 14.38 7.73
CA PRO A 309 4.56 13.58 6.58
C PRO A 309 5.28 14.40 5.49
N MET A 310 5.19 15.71 5.53
CA MET A 310 5.89 16.59 4.58
C MET A 310 7.31 16.94 5.04
N GLU A 311 7.65 16.66 6.31
CA GLU A 311 9.01 16.87 6.80
C GLU A 311 9.91 15.75 6.27
N ARG A 312 11.03 16.17 5.68
CA ARG A 312 12.04 15.28 5.12
C ARG A 312 13.42 15.76 5.49
N GLY A 313 14.28 14.88 5.93
CA GLY A 313 15.66 15.21 6.26
C GLY A 313 16.52 13.99 6.50
N MET A 314 17.83 14.20 6.40
CA MET A 314 18.82 13.19 6.81
C MET A 314 18.86 13.11 8.34
N VAL A 315 18.81 11.87 8.82
CA VAL A 315 18.91 11.54 10.25
C VAL A 315 20.14 10.69 10.46
N ASN A 316 20.96 11.07 11.44
CA ASN A 316 22.10 10.28 11.89
C ASN A 316 21.74 9.60 13.22
N ILE A 317 21.95 8.28 13.31
CA ILE A 317 21.50 7.44 14.41
C ILE A 317 22.71 6.92 15.18
N THR A 318 22.77 7.26 16.47
CA THR A 318 23.75 6.73 17.41
C THR A 318 23.04 5.89 18.44
N VAL A 319 23.57 4.71 18.73
CA VAL A 319 23.03 3.77 19.70
C VAL A 319 23.99 3.60 20.86
N SER A 320 23.47 3.68 22.09
CA SER A 320 24.16 3.35 23.33
C SER A 320 23.47 2.14 23.97
N GLY A 321 24.25 1.21 24.49
CA GLY A 321 23.71 -0.02 25.10
C GLY A 321 23.17 -1.05 24.09
N GLY A 322 23.66 -1.01 22.85
CA GLY A 322 23.26 -1.94 21.80
C GLY A 322 24.04 -1.71 20.51
N LYS A 323 23.70 -2.47 19.48
CA LYS A 323 24.31 -2.39 18.14
C LYS A 323 23.26 -2.00 17.11
N LEU A 324 23.49 -0.91 16.38
CA LEU A 324 22.69 -0.58 15.21
C LEU A 324 22.95 -1.63 14.11
N LEU A 325 21.91 -2.33 13.68
CA LEU A 325 21.98 -3.34 12.63
C LEU A 325 21.58 -2.77 11.27
N ALA A 326 20.56 -1.91 11.25
CA ALA A 326 20.07 -1.29 10.02
C ALA A 326 19.33 0.01 10.33
N ALA A 327 19.33 0.92 9.36
CA ALA A 327 18.50 2.12 9.37
C ALA A 327 17.99 2.40 7.95
N GLY A 328 16.72 2.79 7.82
CA GLY A 328 16.16 3.08 6.50
C GLY A 328 14.76 3.67 6.55
N SER A 329 14.37 4.32 5.47
CA SER A 329 13.00 4.72 5.22
C SER A 329 12.29 3.69 4.34
N ALA A 330 10.96 3.75 4.28
CA ALA A 330 10.15 2.89 3.42
C ALA A 330 10.04 3.42 1.97
N CYS A 331 10.90 4.35 1.56
CA CYS A 331 10.91 4.87 0.20
C CYS A 331 11.30 3.75 -0.78
N PRO A 332 10.50 3.46 -1.82
CA PRO A 332 10.86 2.48 -2.84
C PRO A 332 12.17 2.80 -3.56
N PHE A 333 12.50 4.09 -3.68
CA PHE A 333 13.77 4.57 -4.19
C PHE A 333 14.72 4.84 -3.03
N HIS A 334 15.70 3.96 -2.84
CA HIS A 334 16.72 4.06 -1.80
C HIS A 334 18.10 3.73 -2.39
N PRO A 335 18.82 4.72 -2.92
CA PRO A 335 20.12 4.51 -3.57
C PRO A 335 21.26 4.21 -2.58
N GLY A 336 21.02 4.41 -1.28
CA GLY A 336 21.99 4.18 -0.21
C GLY A 336 22.03 2.73 0.29
N SER A 337 22.58 2.56 1.47
CA SER A 337 22.65 1.28 2.18
C SER A 337 21.85 1.35 3.47
N TYR A 338 21.09 0.31 3.77
CA TYR A 338 20.42 0.15 5.06
C TYR A 338 21.40 -0.17 6.22
N LEU A 339 22.67 -0.44 5.94
CA LEU A 339 23.69 -0.78 6.94
C LEU A 339 24.49 0.44 7.44
N THR A 340 24.14 1.63 6.99
CA THR A 340 24.74 2.89 7.47
C THR A 340 23.92 3.51 8.60
N PRO A 341 24.53 4.30 9.50
CA PRO A 341 23.79 4.99 10.55
C PRO A 341 22.99 6.20 10.04
N GLU A 342 23.09 6.51 8.77
CA GLU A 342 22.44 7.65 8.14
C GLU A 342 21.28 7.18 7.25
N THR A 343 20.14 7.83 7.38
CA THR A 343 18.97 7.61 6.50
C THR A 343 18.19 8.90 6.33
N ASP A 344 17.51 9.04 5.20
CA ASP A 344 16.46 10.05 5.07
C ASP A 344 15.13 9.52 5.64
N THR A 345 14.15 10.40 5.75
CA THR A 345 12.78 10.02 6.11
C THR A 345 11.89 9.99 4.87
N TYR A 346 10.89 9.12 4.90
CA TYR A 346 9.85 9.02 3.88
C TYR A 346 8.49 9.22 4.51
N TYR A 347 7.77 10.25 4.08
CA TYR A 347 6.55 10.73 4.76
C TYR A 347 6.75 10.93 6.27
N GLY A 348 7.87 11.58 6.63
CA GLY A 348 8.19 11.93 8.00
C GLY A 348 8.69 10.79 8.88
N GLU A 349 8.94 9.60 8.33
CA GLU A 349 9.31 8.41 9.11
C GLU A 349 10.53 7.67 8.53
N ALA A 350 11.28 7.06 9.43
CA ALA A 350 12.30 6.04 9.17
C ALA A 350 12.26 4.99 10.29
N LEU A 351 12.99 3.89 10.12
CA LEU A 351 13.12 2.83 11.10
C LEU A 351 14.59 2.54 11.39
N ALA A 352 14.94 2.39 12.65
CA ALA A 352 16.20 1.80 13.10
C ALA A 352 15.95 0.41 13.67
N VAL A 353 16.77 -0.56 13.30
CA VAL A 353 16.80 -1.90 13.86
C VAL A 353 18.05 -2.02 14.73
N VAL A 354 17.84 -2.28 16.01
CA VAL A 354 18.91 -2.31 17.02
C VAL A 354 18.90 -3.68 17.71
N GLU A 355 20.05 -4.30 17.84
CA GLU A 355 20.25 -5.43 18.74
C GLU A 355 20.58 -4.90 20.14
N ALA A 356 19.80 -5.29 21.14
CA ALA A 356 20.01 -4.88 22.51
C ALA A 356 21.32 -5.51 23.06
N GLY A 357 22.17 -4.69 23.65
CA GLY A 357 23.39 -5.14 24.32
C GLY A 357 23.15 -5.59 25.74
N GLU A 358 24.21 -6.15 26.35
CA GLU A 358 24.26 -6.36 27.79
C GLU A 358 24.37 -5.00 28.48
N SER A 359 23.56 -4.75 29.49
CA SER A 359 23.54 -3.49 30.27
C SER A 359 24.71 -3.41 31.24
#